data_21767241098ddb606e5ac660b5adcb01
#
_entry.id   21767241098ddb606e5ac660b5adcb01
#
_cell.length_a   1.000
_cell.length_b   1.000
_cell.length_c   1.000
_cell.angle_alpha   90.00
_cell.angle_beta   90.00
_cell.angle_gamma   90.00
#
_symmetry.space_group_name_H-M   'P 1'
#
loop_
_entity.id
_entity.type
_entity.pdbx_description
1 polymer ?
#
loop_
_entity_poly.entity_id
_entity_poly.type
_entity_poly.pdbx_seq_one_letter_code
_entity_poly.pdbx_strand_id
1 'polypeptide(L)'
;VDDEDDIRRMLRRVLMERDVRVAEASTGSEALQAVREHDPDAIVLDAMLPEIHGFDICRRIKGNKKYGHIPIIMVSAIYRGWRFAEDLKQSYGVTEFLEKPFKISDVVRAVERALEGHESEEEPEVISEEASECLQQGIEAYRTGDLDTAIEHLERGVGLDPLAFRLHYHLGLLYGRREQLFEGIQSLETSVELAPRNFSALKNLAVLYQRAGFKHKAVEMWERAMGSAPDDETRRGIKEHLMSLL
;
A
#
# COMPACT_ATOMS: atom_id res chain seq x y z
N VAL A 1 -5.87 7.85 15.16
CA VAL A 1 -5.19 6.96 16.09
C VAL A 1 -3.71 7.27 16.09
N ASP A 2 -3.17 7.74 17.19
CA ASP A 2 -1.78 8.16 17.33
C ASP A 2 -1.48 8.21 18.85
N ASP A 3 -0.30 7.83 19.31
CA ASP A 3 0.06 7.88 20.73
C ASP A 3 0.47 9.30 21.18
N GLU A 4 0.83 10.17 20.23
CA GLU A 4 1.20 11.57 20.50
C GLU A 4 -0.06 12.45 20.67
N ASP A 5 -0.32 12.92 21.90
CA ASP A 5 -1.46 13.79 22.25
C ASP A 5 -1.57 15.04 21.37
N ASP A 6 -0.42 15.65 21.06
CA ASP A 6 -0.39 16.89 20.29
C ASP A 6 -0.81 16.67 18.85
N ILE A 7 -0.43 15.55 18.25
CA ILE A 7 -0.85 15.14 16.90
C ILE A 7 -2.34 14.88 16.89
N ARG A 8 -2.87 14.10 17.86
CA ARG A 8 -4.31 13.82 17.92
C ARG A 8 -5.13 15.09 18.06
N ARG A 9 -4.75 16.00 18.98
CA ARG A 9 -5.45 17.29 19.19
C ARG A 9 -5.41 18.17 17.96
N MET A 10 -4.27 18.23 17.30
CA MET A 10 -4.09 19.00 16.06
C MET A 10 -5.00 18.46 14.95
N LEU A 11 -4.95 17.16 14.68
CA LEU A 11 -5.77 16.51 13.63
C LEU A 11 -7.26 16.66 13.95
N ARG A 12 -7.67 16.39 15.19
CA ARG A 12 -9.05 16.60 15.63
C ARG A 12 -9.54 18.01 15.32
N ARG A 13 -8.79 19.03 15.72
CA ARG A 13 -9.18 20.42 15.51
C ARG A 13 -9.41 20.72 14.04
N VAL A 14 -8.45 20.34 13.19
CA VAL A 14 -8.50 20.66 11.77
C VAL A 14 -9.60 19.89 11.03
N LEU A 15 -9.85 18.65 11.40
CA LEU A 15 -10.93 17.84 10.79
C LEU A 15 -12.31 18.31 11.25
N MET A 16 -12.46 18.68 12.52
CA MET A 16 -13.73 19.24 13.03
C MET A 16 -14.10 20.59 12.38
N GLU A 17 -13.11 21.40 12.00
CA GLU A 17 -13.33 22.65 11.21
C GLU A 17 -13.92 22.37 9.80
N ARG A 18 -13.97 21.10 9.37
CA ARG A 18 -14.53 20.61 8.11
C ARG A 18 -15.76 19.72 8.28
N ASP A 19 -16.45 19.88 9.38
CA ASP A 19 -17.66 19.11 9.72
C ASP A 19 -17.45 17.59 9.84
N VAL A 20 -16.20 17.12 10.00
CA VAL A 20 -15.87 15.71 10.24
C VAL A 20 -15.98 15.42 11.73
N ARG A 21 -16.77 14.39 12.09
CA ARG A 21 -16.81 13.88 13.47
C ARG A 21 -15.57 13.03 13.75
N VAL A 22 -14.86 13.31 14.81
CA VAL A 22 -13.59 12.66 15.13
C VAL A 22 -13.69 11.87 16.44
N ALA A 23 -13.43 10.57 16.37
CA ALA A 23 -13.15 9.72 17.53
C ALA A 23 -11.63 9.56 17.66
N GLU A 24 -11.11 9.64 18.88
CA GLU A 24 -9.68 9.53 19.15
C GLU A 24 -9.35 8.21 19.84
N ALA A 25 -8.16 7.66 19.53
CA ALA A 25 -7.59 6.52 20.24
C ALA A 25 -6.08 6.73 20.36
N SER A 26 -5.52 6.39 21.51
CA SER A 26 -4.08 6.53 21.81
C SER A 26 -3.34 5.20 21.75
N THR A 27 -4.06 4.09 21.71
CA THR A 27 -3.53 2.73 21.65
C THR A 27 -4.21 1.90 20.59
N GLY A 28 -3.57 0.80 20.19
CA GLY A 28 -4.16 -0.13 19.23
C GLY A 28 -5.45 -0.81 19.75
N SER A 29 -5.53 -1.07 21.05
CA SER A 29 -6.71 -1.65 21.70
C SER A 29 -7.88 -0.67 21.67
N GLU A 30 -7.64 0.60 22.01
CA GLU A 30 -8.64 1.67 21.91
C GLU A 30 -9.09 1.89 20.47
N ALA A 31 -8.17 1.81 19.49
CA ALA A 31 -8.51 1.94 18.07
C ALA A 31 -9.50 0.85 17.62
N LEU A 32 -9.24 -0.42 17.96
CA LEU A 32 -10.13 -1.53 17.64
C LEU A 32 -11.48 -1.44 18.36
N GLN A 33 -11.52 -0.87 19.55
CA GLN A 33 -12.76 -0.59 20.27
C GLN A 33 -13.53 0.55 19.60
N ALA A 34 -12.87 1.67 19.28
CA ALA A 34 -13.47 2.82 18.62
C ALA A 34 -14.08 2.46 17.26
N VAL A 35 -13.44 1.58 16.48
CA VAL A 35 -14.00 1.08 15.21
C VAL A 35 -15.34 0.37 15.43
N ARG A 36 -15.46 -0.43 16.50
CA ARG A 36 -16.71 -1.15 16.81
C ARG A 36 -17.83 -0.24 17.32
N GLU A 37 -17.46 0.78 18.09
CA GLU A 37 -18.42 1.69 18.76
C GLU A 37 -18.92 2.79 17.82
N HIS A 38 -18.05 3.26 16.92
CA HIS A 38 -18.35 4.44 16.12
C HIS A 38 -18.59 4.15 14.63
N ASP A 39 -18.22 2.95 14.16
CA ASP A 39 -18.33 2.54 12.73
C ASP A 39 -17.83 3.66 11.78
N PRO A 40 -16.54 4.02 11.84
CA PRO A 40 -16.03 5.21 11.19
C PRO A 40 -15.96 5.04 9.66
N ASP A 41 -16.14 6.15 8.93
CA ASP A 41 -16.05 6.19 7.47
C ASP A 41 -14.59 6.22 6.97
N ALA A 42 -13.62 6.57 7.81
CA ALA A 42 -12.18 6.53 7.52
C ALA A 42 -11.36 6.44 8.82
N ILE A 43 -10.13 5.92 8.72
CA ILE A 43 -9.21 5.80 9.86
C ILE A 43 -7.86 6.41 9.49
N VAL A 44 -7.38 7.38 10.30
CA VAL A 44 -5.99 7.82 10.29
C VAL A 44 -5.25 7.06 11.37
N LEU A 45 -4.23 6.28 11.02
CA LEU A 45 -3.59 5.30 11.88
C LEU A 45 -2.08 5.44 11.87
N ASP A 46 -1.48 5.73 13.02
CA ASP A 46 -0.03 5.65 13.16
C ASP A 46 0.44 4.21 13.03
N ALA A 47 1.49 4.00 12.22
CA ALA A 47 2.14 2.71 12.07
C ALA A 47 2.87 2.27 13.34
N MET A 48 3.30 3.23 14.18
CA MET A 48 4.16 3.01 15.34
C MET A 48 3.41 3.29 16.65
N LEU A 49 2.43 2.49 16.93
CA LEU A 49 1.73 2.55 18.22
C LEU A 49 2.40 1.67 19.27
N PRO A 50 2.32 2.04 20.56
CA PRO A 50 2.74 1.16 21.64
C PRO A 50 1.87 -0.11 21.67
N GLU A 51 2.45 -1.22 22.12
CA GLU A 51 1.83 -2.55 22.28
C GLU A 51 1.47 -3.30 21.00
N ILE A 52 0.83 -2.65 20.02
CA ILE A 52 0.39 -3.28 18.77
C ILE A 52 0.78 -2.38 17.60
N HIS A 53 1.54 -2.89 16.65
CA HIS A 53 1.87 -2.14 15.44
C HIS A 53 0.63 -1.78 14.62
N GLY A 54 0.60 -0.55 14.06
CA GLY A 54 -0.51 -0.07 13.23
C GLY A 54 -0.84 -1.01 12.07
N PHE A 55 0.15 -1.71 11.51
CA PHE A 55 -0.07 -2.71 10.46
C PHE A 55 -0.86 -3.94 10.95
N ASP A 56 -0.67 -4.37 12.20
CA ASP A 56 -1.45 -5.48 12.77
C ASP A 56 -2.90 -5.05 13.03
N ILE A 57 -3.10 -3.78 13.39
CA ILE A 57 -4.44 -3.19 13.53
C ILE A 57 -5.11 -3.12 12.15
N CYS A 58 -4.40 -2.61 11.15
CA CYS A 58 -4.87 -2.53 9.77
C CYS A 58 -5.31 -3.91 9.27
N ARG A 59 -4.47 -4.95 9.42
CA ARG A 59 -4.79 -6.33 9.05
C ARG A 59 -6.05 -6.85 9.75
N ARG A 60 -6.23 -6.59 11.05
CA ARG A 60 -7.42 -7.01 11.81
C ARG A 60 -8.68 -6.33 11.31
N ILE A 61 -8.60 -5.05 10.95
CA ILE A 61 -9.73 -4.29 10.39
C ILE A 61 -10.05 -4.79 8.99
N LYS A 62 -9.04 -4.86 8.11
CA LYS A 62 -9.20 -5.27 6.71
C LYS A 62 -9.64 -6.73 6.54
N GLY A 63 -9.19 -7.63 7.43
CA GLY A 63 -9.64 -9.03 7.48
C GLY A 63 -11.05 -9.24 8.06
N ASN A 64 -11.71 -8.20 8.53
CA ASN A 64 -13.05 -8.31 9.10
C ASN A 64 -14.12 -8.01 8.05
N LYS A 65 -15.08 -8.93 7.83
CA LYS A 65 -16.16 -8.77 6.85
C LYS A 65 -16.98 -7.50 7.02
N LYS A 66 -17.15 -7.01 8.26
CA LYS A 66 -17.92 -5.80 8.54
C LYS A 66 -17.12 -4.51 8.32
N TYR A 67 -15.83 -4.51 8.68
CA TYR A 67 -15.01 -3.29 8.74
C TYR A 67 -13.94 -3.22 7.65
N GLY A 68 -13.78 -4.27 6.83
CA GLY A 68 -12.73 -4.36 5.81
C GLY A 68 -12.81 -3.29 4.72
N HIS A 69 -14.01 -2.76 4.48
CA HIS A 69 -14.25 -1.67 3.51
C HIS A 69 -13.75 -0.31 3.98
N ILE A 70 -13.54 -0.10 5.29
CA ILE A 70 -13.16 1.21 5.84
C ILE A 70 -11.77 1.61 5.31
N PRO A 71 -11.63 2.77 4.65
CA PRO A 71 -10.34 3.27 4.18
C PRO A 71 -9.43 3.60 5.37
N ILE A 72 -8.15 3.19 5.26
CA ILE A 72 -7.13 3.41 6.28
C ILE A 72 -6.01 4.26 5.69
N ILE A 73 -5.79 5.43 6.27
CA ILE A 73 -4.68 6.32 5.99
C ILE A 73 -3.60 6.05 7.03
N MET A 74 -2.51 5.39 6.61
CA MET A 74 -1.39 5.06 7.49
C MET A 74 -0.43 6.25 7.59
N VAL A 75 0.04 6.55 8.79
CA VAL A 75 1.03 7.60 9.06
C VAL A 75 2.26 7.00 9.71
N SER A 76 3.50 7.37 9.30
CA SER A 76 4.71 6.82 9.93
C SER A 76 5.93 7.73 9.81
N ALA A 77 6.79 7.72 10.85
CA ALA A 77 8.09 8.39 10.86
C ALA A 77 9.26 7.51 10.40
N ILE A 78 9.11 6.19 10.44
CA ILE A 78 10.22 5.24 10.26
C ILE A 78 10.29 4.73 8.83
N TYR A 79 9.16 4.55 8.20
CA TYR A 79 9.07 4.02 6.84
C TYR A 79 9.24 5.16 5.84
N ARG A 80 10.50 5.47 5.52
CA ARG A 80 10.87 6.54 4.60
C ARG A 80 11.06 6.03 3.19
N GLY A 81 10.49 6.78 2.27
CA GLY A 81 10.62 6.53 0.84
C GLY A 81 9.39 5.88 0.23
N TRP A 82 8.96 6.46 -0.87
CA TRP A 82 7.78 6.13 -1.64
C TRP A 82 7.70 4.65 -2.08
N ARG A 83 8.84 3.97 -2.28
CA ARG A 83 8.87 2.53 -2.64
C ARG A 83 8.30 1.64 -1.55
N PHE A 84 8.63 1.95 -0.30
CA PHE A 84 8.19 1.16 0.84
C PHE A 84 6.72 1.42 1.18
N ALA A 85 6.28 2.67 1.03
CA ALA A 85 4.89 3.07 1.28
C ALA A 85 3.90 2.33 0.37
N GLU A 86 4.25 2.16 -0.90
CA GLU A 86 3.40 1.51 -1.88
C GLU A 86 3.32 -0.01 -1.67
N ASP A 87 4.46 -0.64 -1.36
CA ASP A 87 4.50 -2.07 -1.01
C ASP A 87 3.61 -2.35 0.22
N LEU A 88 3.60 -1.44 1.19
CA LEU A 88 2.77 -1.55 2.39
C LEU A 88 1.28 -1.31 2.10
N LYS A 89 0.94 -0.37 1.22
CA LYS A 89 -0.46 -0.13 0.83
C LYS A 89 -1.09 -1.42 0.30
N GLN A 90 -0.45 -2.06 -0.65
CA GLN A 90 -0.99 -3.28 -1.26
C GLN A 90 -0.97 -4.48 -0.33
N SER A 91 0.09 -4.64 0.48
CA SER A 91 0.22 -5.77 1.41
C SER A 91 -0.80 -5.75 2.54
N TYR A 92 -1.18 -4.57 3.01
CA TYR A 92 -2.06 -4.42 4.17
C TYR A 92 -3.44 -3.81 3.83
N GLY A 93 -3.70 -3.51 2.57
CA GLY A 93 -4.95 -2.86 2.14
C GLY A 93 -5.07 -1.42 2.67
N VAL A 94 -3.95 -0.74 2.89
CA VAL A 94 -3.90 0.66 3.29
C VAL A 94 -4.30 1.53 2.10
N THR A 95 -5.24 2.44 2.29
CA THR A 95 -5.73 3.31 1.21
C THR A 95 -4.70 4.37 0.84
N GLU A 96 -4.06 4.97 1.84
CA GLU A 96 -3.04 6.00 1.64
C GLU A 96 -1.97 5.93 2.73
N PHE A 97 -0.74 6.34 2.39
CA PHE A 97 0.40 6.36 3.31
C PHE A 97 1.02 7.76 3.35
N LEU A 98 1.19 8.31 4.56
CA LEU A 98 1.79 9.62 4.79
C LEU A 98 3.04 9.49 5.67
N GLU A 99 4.14 10.12 5.24
CA GLU A 99 5.39 10.15 5.97
C GLU A 99 5.43 11.30 6.98
N LYS A 100 5.81 11.02 8.24
CA LYS A 100 6.10 12.07 9.24
C LYS A 100 7.54 12.64 9.00
N PRO A 101 7.74 13.96 9.01
CA PRO A 101 6.76 15.02 9.25
C PRO A 101 5.88 15.29 8.02
N PHE A 102 4.57 15.31 8.20
CA PHE A 102 3.59 15.62 7.16
C PHE A 102 3.07 17.07 7.29
N LYS A 103 2.56 17.60 6.19
CA LYS A 103 1.76 18.82 6.25
C LYS A 103 0.33 18.48 6.62
N ILE A 104 -0.30 19.31 7.43
CA ILE A 104 -1.70 19.14 7.84
C ILE A 104 -2.62 19.04 6.61
N SER A 105 -2.34 19.84 5.56
CA SER A 105 -3.07 19.77 4.29
C SER A 105 -3.04 18.42 3.62
N ASP A 106 -1.99 17.62 3.81
CA ASP A 106 -1.86 16.33 3.16
C ASP A 106 -2.76 15.29 3.86
N VAL A 107 -2.81 15.33 5.20
CA VAL A 107 -3.74 14.48 5.98
C VAL A 107 -5.19 14.84 5.67
N VAL A 108 -5.50 16.13 5.60
CA VAL A 108 -6.86 16.60 5.28
C VAL A 108 -7.30 16.09 3.91
N ARG A 109 -6.47 16.28 2.88
CA ARG A 109 -6.77 15.78 1.52
C ARG A 109 -6.91 14.27 1.47
N ALA A 110 -6.09 13.53 2.23
CA ALA A 110 -6.20 12.09 2.31
C ALA A 110 -7.53 11.65 2.94
N VAL A 111 -7.96 12.33 4.00
CA VAL A 111 -9.26 12.05 4.64
C VAL A 111 -10.41 12.44 3.73
N GLU A 112 -10.37 13.60 3.08
CA GLU A 112 -11.40 14.04 2.13
C GLU A 112 -11.57 13.03 0.98
N ARG A 113 -10.48 12.59 0.35
CA ARG A 113 -10.51 11.54 -0.69
C ARG A 113 -11.10 10.23 -0.18
N ALA A 114 -10.72 9.82 1.03
CA ALA A 114 -11.22 8.61 1.63
C ALA A 114 -12.74 8.67 1.90
N LEU A 115 -13.25 9.83 2.30
CA LEU A 115 -14.68 10.05 2.57
C LEU A 115 -15.51 10.24 1.27
N GLU A 116 -14.89 10.75 0.21
CA GLU A 116 -15.56 10.91 -1.09
C GLU A 116 -15.76 9.59 -1.85
N GLY A 117 -15.24 8.49 -1.32
CA GLY A 117 -15.39 7.16 -1.88
C GLY A 117 -14.65 7.00 -3.22
N HIS A 118 -13.60 7.75 -3.45
CA HIS A 118 -12.64 7.47 -4.51
C HIS A 118 -11.84 6.22 -4.12
N GLU A 119 -12.52 5.09 -4.19
CA GLU A 119 -11.84 3.82 -4.36
C GLU A 119 -11.00 3.95 -5.63
N SER A 120 -9.73 3.56 -5.54
CA SER A 120 -8.97 3.26 -6.75
C SER A 120 -9.90 2.42 -7.64
N GLU A 121 -10.10 2.80 -8.91
CA GLU A 121 -10.97 2.13 -9.90
C GLU A 121 -10.55 0.67 -10.18
N GLU A 122 -9.82 0.04 -9.28
CA GLU A 122 -9.46 -1.37 -9.33
C GLU A 122 -10.61 -2.15 -8.68
N GLU A 123 -11.37 -2.87 -9.49
CA GLU A 123 -12.31 -3.87 -9.00
C GLU A 123 -11.60 -4.79 -7.99
N PRO A 124 -12.23 -5.09 -6.84
CA PRO A 124 -11.59 -5.95 -5.83
C PRO A 124 -11.25 -7.29 -6.49
N GLU A 125 -9.97 -7.61 -6.52
CA GLU A 125 -9.49 -8.88 -7.06
C GLU A 125 -10.14 -10.04 -6.29
N VAL A 126 -10.86 -10.88 -7.01
CA VAL A 126 -11.43 -12.10 -6.44
C VAL A 126 -10.34 -13.17 -6.44
N ILE A 127 -9.69 -13.33 -5.32
CA ILE A 127 -8.66 -14.36 -5.07
C ILE A 127 -9.27 -15.51 -4.24
N SER A 128 -8.93 -16.75 -4.55
CA SER A 128 -9.38 -17.93 -3.76
C SER A 128 -8.89 -17.85 -2.32
N GLU A 129 -9.62 -18.48 -1.38
CA GLU A 129 -9.28 -18.43 0.04
C GLU A 129 -7.88 -19.02 0.30
N GLU A 130 -7.58 -20.17 -0.33
CA GLU A 130 -6.26 -20.83 -0.22
C GLU A 130 -5.12 -19.97 -0.81
N ALA A 131 -5.34 -19.32 -1.93
CA ALA A 131 -4.36 -18.42 -2.53
C ALA A 131 -4.16 -17.14 -1.69
N SER A 132 -5.23 -16.64 -1.07
CA SER A 132 -5.17 -15.52 -0.13
C SER A 132 -4.36 -15.86 1.13
N GLU A 133 -4.51 -17.08 1.66
CA GLU A 133 -3.68 -17.56 2.76
C GLU A 133 -2.20 -17.62 2.36
N CYS A 134 -1.89 -18.12 1.17
CA CYS A 134 -0.53 -18.14 0.64
C CYS A 134 0.06 -16.73 0.52
N LEU A 135 -0.72 -15.76 0.04
CA LEU A 135 -0.32 -14.37 -0.03
C LEU A 135 0.03 -13.81 1.36
N GLN A 136 -0.84 -14.06 2.35
CA GLN A 136 -0.61 -13.60 3.71
C GLN A 136 0.64 -14.25 4.34
N GLN A 137 0.83 -15.56 4.17
CA GLN A 137 2.00 -16.27 4.66
C GLN A 137 3.29 -15.77 4.00
N GLY A 138 3.26 -15.51 2.70
CA GLY A 138 4.38 -14.94 1.97
C GLY A 138 4.76 -13.54 2.46
N ILE A 139 3.77 -12.67 2.69
CA ILE A 139 3.99 -11.33 3.26
C ILE A 139 4.57 -11.41 4.68
N GLU A 140 4.07 -12.31 5.51
CA GLU A 140 4.57 -12.49 6.87
C GLU A 140 6.01 -13.02 6.90
N ALA A 141 6.34 -14.02 6.10
CA ALA A 141 7.70 -14.53 5.95
C ALA A 141 8.66 -13.42 5.47
N TYR A 142 8.22 -12.60 4.51
CA TYR A 142 8.98 -11.44 4.08
C TYR A 142 9.23 -10.44 5.21
N ARG A 143 8.23 -10.16 6.04
CA ARG A 143 8.34 -9.24 7.19
C ARG A 143 9.37 -9.72 8.22
N THR A 144 9.47 -11.03 8.43
CA THR A 144 10.48 -11.64 9.31
C THR A 144 11.88 -11.75 8.68
N GLY A 145 12.01 -11.37 7.40
CA GLY A 145 13.27 -11.39 6.66
C GLY A 145 13.56 -12.70 5.93
N ASP A 146 12.65 -13.67 5.98
CA ASP A 146 12.80 -14.97 5.33
C ASP A 146 12.28 -14.89 3.87
N LEU A 147 13.18 -14.46 2.97
CA LEU A 147 12.86 -14.30 1.55
C LEU A 147 12.56 -15.63 0.85
N ASP A 148 13.20 -16.71 1.24
CA ASP A 148 13.04 -18.02 0.61
C ASP A 148 11.65 -18.56 0.90
N THR A 149 11.26 -18.60 2.17
CA THR A 149 9.91 -19.01 2.59
C THR A 149 8.83 -18.08 2.00
N ALA A 150 9.10 -16.78 1.91
CA ALA A 150 8.16 -15.85 1.29
C ALA A 150 7.89 -16.18 -0.19
N ILE A 151 8.95 -16.46 -0.96
CA ILE A 151 8.84 -16.85 -2.37
C ILE A 151 8.08 -18.18 -2.49
N GLU A 152 8.40 -19.19 -1.70
CA GLU A 152 7.72 -20.50 -1.73
C GLU A 152 6.20 -20.38 -1.51
N HIS A 153 5.78 -19.55 -0.54
CA HIS A 153 4.37 -19.32 -0.31
C HIS A 153 3.69 -18.61 -1.49
N LEU A 154 4.34 -17.58 -2.07
CA LEU A 154 3.77 -16.87 -3.21
C LEU A 154 3.72 -17.72 -4.48
N GLU A 155 4.76 -18.53 -4.76
CA GLU A 155 4.74 -19.49 -5.89
C GLU A 155 3.61 -20.49 -5.74
N ARG A 156 3.40 -21.02 -4.53
CA ARG A 156 2.27 -21.90 -4.26
C ARG A 156 0.94 -21.18 -4.49
N GLY A 157 0.82 -19.92 -4.06
CA GLY A 157 -0.37 -19.10 -4.30
C GLY A 157 -0.64 -18.89 -5.79
N VAL A 158 0.38 -18.59 -6.59
CA VAL A 158 0.28 -18.49 -8.06
C VAL A 158 -0.15 -19.81 -8.69
N GLY A 159 0.30 -20.93 -8.15
CA GLY A 159 -0.15 -22.27 -8.59
C GLY A 159 -1.63 -22.53 -8.32
N LEU A 160 -2.19 -21.97 -7.25
CA LEU A 160 -3.61 -22.08 -6.87
C LEU A 160 -4.48 -21.08 -7.65
N ASP A 161 -4.00 -19.88 -7.85
CA ASP A 161 -4.72 -18.81 -8.53
C ASP A 161 -3.79 -18.02 -9.47
N PRO A 162 -3.59 -18.53 -10.70
CA PRO A 162 -2.66 -17.93 -11.67
C PRO A 162 -3.09 -16.55 -12.19
N LEU A 163 -4.34 -16.16 -11.98
CA LEU A 163 -4.89 -14.88 -12.44
C LEU A 163 -4.89 -13.82 -11.34
N ALA A 164 -4.38 -14.14 -10.16
CA ALA A 164 -4.25 -13.20 -9.06
C ALA A 164 -3.04 -12.25 -9.28
N PHE A 165 -3.31 -11.02 -9.74
CA PHE A 165 -2.24 -10.06 -10.04
C PHE A 165 -1.40 -9.71 -8.81
N ARG A 166 -1.99 -9.71 -7.61
CA ARG A 166 -1.28 -9.41 -6.36
C ARG A 166 -0.21 -10.44 -6.02
N LEU A 167 -0.45 -11.72 -6.29
CA LEU A 167 0.54 -12.78 -6.09
C LEU A 167 1.75 -12.56 -7.01
N HIS A 168 1.51 -12.31 -8.28
CA HIS A 168 2.56 -12.00 -9.25
C HIS A 168 3.31 -10.70 -8.89
N TYR A 169 2.60 -9.69 -8.42
CA TYR A 169 3.19 -8.45 -7.97
C TYR A 169 4.18 -8.66 -6.82
N HIS A 170 3.75 -9.32 -5.74
CA HIS A 170 4.63 -9.58 -4.60
C HIS A 170 5.79 -10.51 -4.95
N LEU A 171 5.54 -11.53 -5.76
CA LEU A 171 6.58 -12.43 -6.24
C LEU A 171 7.65 -11.67 -7.04
N GLY A 172 7.23 -10.79 -7.92
CA GLY A 172 8.14 -9.93 -8.69
C GLY A 172 9.00 -9.00 -7.82
N LEU A 173 8.42 -8.45 -6.75
CA LEU A 173 9.17 -7.66 -5.76
C LEU A 173 10.24 -8.48 -5.04
N LEU A 174 9.89 -9.70 -4.58
CA LEU A 174 10.80 -10.58 -3.86
C LEU A 174 11.95 -11.05 -4.74
N TYR A 175 11.69 -11.47 -5.96
CA TYR A 175 12.73 -11.81 -6.93
C TYR A 175 13.63 -10.61 -7.24
N GLY A 176 13.06 -9.41 -7.41
CA GLY A 176 13.82 -8.18 -7.59
C GLY A 176 14.75 -7.85 -6.41
N ARG A 177 14.35 -8.17 -5.18
CA ARG A 177 15.18 -8.02 -3.98
C ARG A 177 16.29 -9.07 -3.90
N ARG A 178 16.00 -10.29 -4.37
CA ARG A 178 16.96 -11.40 -4.43
C ARG A 178 17.95 -11.28 -5.60
N GLU A 179 17.92 -10.17 -6.34
CA GLU A 179 18.72 -9.93 -7.55
C GLU A 179 18.39 -10.88 -8.72
N GLN A 180 17.31 -11.60 -8.65
CA GLN A 180 16.76 -12.44 -9.72
C GLN A 180 15.90 -11.57 -10.64
N LEU A 181 16.58 -10.70 -11.41
CA LEU A 181 15.92 -9.63 -12.16
C LEU A 181 14.98 -10.15 -13.23
N PHE A 182 15.32 -11.26 -13.90
CA PHE A 182 14.49 -11.81 -14.99
C PHE A 182 13.21 -12.43 -14.47
N GLU A 183 13.27 -13.20 -13.38
CA GLU A 183 12.12 -13.79 -12.72
C GLU A 183 11.22 -12.68 -12.14
N GLY A 184 11.83 -11.65 -11.57
CA GLY A 184 11.11 -10.47 -11.07
C GLY A 184 10.39 -9.71 -12.19
N ILE A 185 11.03 -9.51 -13.33
CA ILE A 185 10.44 -8.89 -14.52
C ILE A 185 9.28 -9.73 -15.02
N GLN A 186 9.44 -11.05 -15.19
CA GLN A 186 8.40 -11.94 -15.68
C GLN A 186 7.15 -11.89 -14.77
N SER A 187 7.35 -11.96 -13.45
CA SER A 187 6.25 -11.88 -12.50
C SER A 187 5.54 -10.52 -12.56
N LEU A 188 6.28 -9.41 -12.65
CA LEU A 188 5.66 -8.08 -12.77
C LEU A 188 5.04 -7.84 -14.15
N GLU A 189 5.57 -8.40 -15.24
CA GLU A 189 4.92 -8.37 -16.56
C GLU A 189 3.54 -9.02 -16.47
N THR A 190 3.44 -10.23 -15.88
CA THR A 190 2.15 -10.91 -15.65
C THR A 190 1.23 -10.07 -14.78
N SER A 191 1.74 -9.48 -13.70
CA SER A 191 0.93 -8.60 -12.84
C SER A 191 0.37 -7.40 -13.61
N VAL A 192 1.17 -6.77 -14.49
CA VAL A 192 0.75 -5.65 -15.33
C VAL A 192 -0.22 -6.08 -16.45
N GLU A 193 -0.11 -7.30 -16.96
CA GLU A 193 -1.09 -7.85 -17.92
C GLU A 193 -2.45 -8.04 -17.26
N LEU A 194 -2.48 -8.54 -16.02
CA LEU A 194 -3.70 -8.78 -15.24
C LEU A 194 -4.31 -7.46 -14.72
N ALA A 195 -3.49 -6.50 -14.33
CA ALA A 195 -3.91 -5.18 -13.83
C ALA A 195 -3.17 -4.04 -14.57
N PRO A 196 -3.58 -3.68 -15.82
CA PRO A 196 -2.81 -2.81 -16.71
C PRO A 196 -2.65 -1.36 -16.26
N ARG A 197 -3.48 -0.91 -15.32
CA ARG A 197 -3.45 0.44 -14.74
C ARG A 197 -2.88 0.48 -13.32
N ASN A 198 -2.46 -0.67 -12.78
CA ASN A 198 -1.87 -0.71 -11.44
C ASN A 198 -0.56 0.08 -11.44
N PHE A 199 -0.60 1.24 -10.80
CA PHE A 199 0.52 2.17 -10.73
C PHE A 199 1.78 1.52 -10.14
N SER A 200 1.61 0.75 -9.06
CA SER A 200 2.71 0.13 -8.34
C SER A 200 3.40 -0.96 -9.15
N ALA A 201 2.64 -1.78 -9.87
CA ALA A 201 3.19 -2.81 -10.74
C ALA A 201 3.97 -2.19 -11.91
N LEU A 202 3.38 -1.18 -12.58
CA LEU A 202 4.03 -0.46 -13.68
C LEU A 202 5.35 0.19 -13.24
N LYS A 203 5.34 0.87 -12.11
CA LYS A 203 6.51 1.52 -11.53
C LYS A 203 7.61 0.53 -11.17
N ASN A 204 7.28 -0.54 -10.47
CA ASN A 204 8.26 -1.54 -10.06
C ASN A 204 8.83 -2.31 -11.26
N LEU A 205 8.01 -2.60 -12.27
CA LEU A 205 8.48 -3.17 -13.54
C LEU A 205 9.44 -2.23 -14.25
N ALA A 206 9.16 -0.93 -14.31
CA ALA A 206 10.06 0.06 -14.87
C ALA A 206 11.42 0.07 -14.16
N VAL A 207 11.42 0.00 -12.82
CA VAL A 207 12.65 -0.09 -12.02
C VAL A 207 13.44 -1.36 -12.31
N LEU A 208 12.78 -2.53 -12.41
CA LEU A 208 13.48 -3.77 -12.73
C LEU A 208 14.05 -3.76 -14.16
N TYR A 209 13.33 -3.21 -15.13
CA TYR A 209 13.86 -3.01 -16.47
C TYR A 209 15.08 -2.09 -16.50
N GLN A 210 15.10 -0.99 -15.72
CA GLN A 210 16.28 -0.14 -15.60
C GLN A 210 17.47 -0.90 -15.00
N ARG A 211 17.26 -1.67 -13.94
CA ARG A 211 18.31 -2.48 -13.31
C ARG A 211 18.85 -3.56 -14.25
N ALA A 212 17.99 -4.14 -15.08
CA ALA A 212 18.35 -5.13 -16.08
C ALA A 212 18.94 -4.51 -17.37
N GLY A 213 18.99 -3.17 -17.49
CA GLY A 213 19.56 -2.47 -18.65
C GLY A 213 18.60 -2.31 -19.83
N PHE A 214 17.33 -2.67 -19.70
CA PHE A 214 16.31 -2.54 -20.75
C PHE A 214 15.71 -1.13 -20.79
N LYS A 215 16.52 -0.14 -21.17
CA LYS A 215 16.16 1.28 -21.11
C LYS A 215 14.84 1.62 -21.81
N HIS A 216 14.62 1.12 -23.03
CA HIS A 216 13.38 1.43 -23.79
C HIS A 216 12.13 0.90 -23.08
N LYS A 217 12.18 -0.35 -22.60
CA LYS A 217 11.06 -0.93 -21.82
C LYS A 217 10.82 -0.18 -20.51
N ALA A 218 11.90 0.26 -19.85
CA ALA A 218 11.77 1.05 -18.62
C ALA A 218 11.07 2.38 -18.88
N VAL A 219 11.44 3.10 -19.94
CA VAL A 219 10.79 4.37 -20.33
C VAL A 219 9.31 4.15 -20.62
N GLU A 220 8.96 3.12 -21.39
CA GLU A 220 7.56 2.77 -21.69
C GLU A 220 6.75 2.53 -20.41
N MET A 221 7.28 1.75 -19.47
CA MET A 221 6.57 1.48 -18.21
C MET A 221 6.47 2.72 -17.32
N TRP A 222 7.48 3.59 -17.31
CA TRP A 222 7.40 4.87 -16.63
C TRP A 222 6.35 5.82 -17.22
N GLU A 223 6.21 5.86 -18.55
CA GLU A 223 5.16 6.64 -19.23
C GLU A 223 3.76 6.13 -18.86
N ARG A 224 3.57 4.81 -18.85
CA ARG A 224 2.31 4.19 -18.42
C ARG A 224 2.02 4.48 -16.94
N ALA A 225 3.03 4.35 -16.07
CA ALA A 225 2.91 4.68 -14.65
C ALA A 225 2.56 6.16 -14.43
N MET A 226 3.12 7.07 -15.23
CA MET A 226 2.76 8.50 -15.18
C MET A 226 1.28 8.72 -15.50
N GLY A 227 0.70 7.94 -16.44
CA GLY A 227 -0.72 8.00 -16.77
C GLY A 227 -1.64 7.49 -15.65
N SER A 228 -1.15 6.59 -14.79
CA SER A 228 -1.86 6.00 -13.67
C SER A 228 -1.40 6.58 -12.31
N ALA A 229 -0.65 7.69 -12.32
CA ALA A 229 -0.11 8.28 -11.09
C ALA A 229 -1.25 8.78 -10.18
N PRO A 230 -1.20 8.46 -8.87
CA PRO A 230 -2.27 8.75 -7.93
C PRO A 230 -2.47 10.26 -7.67
N ASP A 231 -1.42 11.06 -7.90
CA ASP A 231 -1.43 12.50 -7.65
C ASP A 231 -0.46 13.25 -8.57
N ASP A 232 -0.60 14.58 -8.61
CA ASP A 232 0.21 15.46 -9.46
C ASP A 232 1.67 15.56 -9.02
N GLU A 233 1.98 15.35 -7.75
CA GLU A 233 3.36 15.34 -7.23
C GLU A 233 4.11 14.12 -7.73
N THR A 234 3.50 12.93 -7.59
CA THR A 234 4.03 11.67 -8.14
C THR A 234 4.21 11.76 -9.65
N ARG A 235 3.22 12.32 -10.37
CA ARG A 235 3.29 12.53 -11.82
C ARG A 235 4.46 13.43 -12.21
N ARG A 236 4.69 14.50 -11.47
CA ARG A 236 5.83 15.40 -11.68
C ARG A 236 7.15 14.72 -11.43
N GLY A 237 7.28 13.97 -10.34
CA GLY A 237 8.49 13.20 -10.02
C GLY A 237 8.84 12.17 -11.09
N ILE A 238 7.85 11.46 -11.63
CA ILE A 238 8.06 10.53 -12.75
C ILE A 238 8.52 11.27 -13.99
N LYS A 239 7.93 12.43 -14.32
CA LYS A 239 8.33 13.23 -15.47
C LYS A 239 9.78 13.71 -15.37
N GLU A 240 10.21 14.17 -14.21
CA GLU A 240 11.58 14.56 -13.94
C GLU A 240 12.55 13.37 -14.08
N HIS A 241 12.14 12.22 -13.55
CA HIS A 241 12.91 10.98 -13.69
C HIS A 241 13.06 10.55 -15.16
N LEU A 242 11.98 10.57 -15.93
CA LEU A 242 12.02 10.28 -17.38
C LEU A 242 12.98 11.21 -18.13
N MET A 243 12.96 12.52 -17.83
CA MET A 243 13.90 13.48 -18.42
C MET A 243 15.36 13.16 -18.09
N SER A 244 15.64 12.52 -16.99
CA SER A 244 17.00 12.10 -16.60
C SER A 244 17.47 10.81 -17.27
N LEU A 245 16.54 10.03 -17.84
CA LEU A 245 16.83 8.75 -18.51
C LEU A 245 17.08 8.91 -20.02
N LEU A 246 16.57 9.97 -20.62
CA LEU A 246 16.68 10.32 -22.04
C LEU A 246 17.95 11.10 -22.29
#